data_8fb29b77a596769e1b5965a6d4c59a28
#
_entry.id   8fb29b77a596769e1b5965a6d4c59a28
#
_cell.length_a   1.000
_cell.length_b   1.000
_cell.length_c   1.000
_cell.angle_alpha   90.00
_cell.angle_beta   90.00
_cell.angle_gamma   90.00
#
_symmetry.space_group_name_H-M   'P 1'
#
loop_
_entity.id
_entity.type
_entity.pdbx_description
1 polymer ?
#
loop_
_entity_poly.entity_id
_entity_poly.type
_entity_poly.pdbx_seq_one_letter_code
_entity_poly.pdbx_strand_id
1 'polypeptide(L)'
;MPGRKIPNPPQHGSRGRLQPADWIWAGFRALVQGGPQALRVEPIARELGTTKGSFYWHFADLAALRVAMLEAWEQVATADITAAVQQSGLPAREQLLLLVEKVSVPPDAEAGGDAVEPAIRDWGRTDSMARQVLERVDRQRLADLRDFFGAAGLASAAARQAAAVFYATVIGLESLRLTAGIAMREPLWAVAERLLAPH
;
A
#
# COMPACT_ATOMS: atom_id res chain seq x y z
N MET A 1 -17.27 13.65 -0.77
CA MET A 1 -17.78 12.32 -0.38
C MET A 1 -16.82 11.79 0.66
N PRO A 2 -17.23 11.45 1.90
CA PRO A 2 -16.32 10.88 2.89
C PRO A 2 -15.84 9.52 2.38
N GLY A 3 -14.53 9.32 2.33
CA GLY A 3 -13.88 8.10 1.89
C GLY A 3 -14.39 6.91 2.69
N ARG A 4 -14.81 5.87 1.99
CA ARG A 4 -15.24 4.61 2.57
C ARG A 4 -14.02 3.96 3.22
N LYS A 5 -13.90 4.04 4.55
CA LYS A 5 -12.89 3.28 5.30
C LYS A 5 -13.01 1.81 4.91
N ILE A 6 -11.92 1.23 4.42
CA ILE A 6 -11.85 -0.22 4.24
C ILE A 6 -11.78 -0.82 5.63
N PRO A 7 -12.68 -1.74 5.98
CA PRO A 7 -12.61 -2.42 7.26
C PRO A 7 -11.29 -3.18 7.36
N ASN A 8 -10.73 -3.27 8.56
CA ASN A 8 -9.64 -4.21 8.84
C ASN A 8 -10.00 -5.60 8.33
N PRO A 9 -9.00 -6.41 7.91
CA PRO A 9 -9.25 -7.79 7.51
C PRO A 9 -10.05 -8.51 8.59
N PRO A 10 -11.02 -9.36 8.22
CA PRO A 10 -11.87 -10.04 9.17
C PRO A 10 -11.03 -10.92 10.09
N GLN A 11 -11.17 -10.71 11.40
CA GLN A 11 -10.61 -11.66 12.38
C GLN A 11 -11.30 -13.01 12.20
N HIS A 12 -10.52 -14.06 11.96
CA HIS A 12 -11.03 -15.42 11.81
C HIS A 12 -11.95 -15.80 12.97
N GLY A 13 -13.23 -16.02 12.71
CA GLY A 13 -14.16 -16.54 13.71
C GLY A 13 -15.63 -16.12 13.62
N SER A 14 -16.00 -15.11 12.86
CA SER A 14 -17.43 -14.79 12.72
C SER A 14 -18.02 -15.47 11.48
N ARG A 15 -18.95 -16.41 11.66
CA ARG A 15 -19.87 -16.93 10.64
C ARG A 15 -20.86 -15.83 10.20
N GLY A 16 -20.35 -14.64 9.89
CA GLY A 16 -21.11 -13.52 9.33
C GLY A 16 -21.21 -13.61 7.82
N ARG A 17 -22.18 -12.91 7.24
CA ARG A 17 -22.31 -12.74 5.80
C ARG A 17 -21.05 -12.05 5.26
N LEU A 18 -20.44 -12.61 4.19
CA LEU A 18 -19.27 -12.02 3.52
C LEU A 18 -19.53 -10.56 3.14
N GLN A 19 -18.52 -9.74 3.29
CA GLN A 19 -18.51 -8.32 2.96
C GLN A 19 -17.68 -8.07 1.70
N PRO A 20 -17.82 -6.94 1.00
CA PRO A 20 -16.96 -6.60 -0.15
C PRO A 20 -15.46 -6.66 0.19
N ALA A 21 -15.08 -6.30 1.42
CA ALA A 21 -13.69 -6.36 1.88
C ALA A 21 -13.11 -7.79 1.83
N ASP A 22 -13.89 -8.80 2.18
CA ASP A 22 -13.43 -10.21 2.16
C ASP A 22 -12.98 -10.62 0.76
N TRP A 23 -13.72 -10.18 -0.26
CA TRP A 23 -13.42 -10.42 -1.67
C TRP A 23 -12.17 -9.66 -2.12
N ILE A 24 -12.00 -8.42 -1.66
CA ILE A 24 -10.83 -7.59 -1.96
C ILE A 24 -9.57 -8.25 -1.39
N TRP A 25 -9.61 -8.70 -0.13
CA TRP A 25 -8.48 -9.36 0.52
C TRP A 25 -8.16 -10.72 -0.12
N ALA A 26 -9.16 -11.51 -0.45
CA ALA A 26 -8.95 -12.74 -1.20
C ALA A 26 -8.39 -12.47 -2.60
N GLY A 27 -8.80 -11.38 -3.25
CA GLY A 27 -8.23 -10.90 -4.49
C GLY A 27 -6.74 -10.58 -4.37
N PHE A 28 -6.31 -9.88 -3.31
CA PHE A 28 -4.89 -9.62 -3.08
C PHE A 28 -4.09 -10.90 -2.85
N ARG A 29 -4.60 -11.85 -2.07
CA ARG A 29 -3.94 -13.16 -1.91
C ARG A 29 -3.80 -13.90 -3.24
N ALA A 30 -4.85 -13.91 -4.06
CA ALA A 30 -4.78 -14.51 -5.40
C ALA A 30 -3.76 -13.81 -6.30
N LEU A 31 -3.71 -12.46 -6.27
CA LEU A 31 -2.75 -11.66 -7.01
C LEU A 31 -1.30 -11.99 -6.61
N VAL A 32 -1.04 -12.06 -5.31
CA VAL A 32 0.29 -12.41 -4.76
C VAL A 32 0.72 -13.82 -5.15
N GLN A 33 -0.20 -14.78 -5.11
CA GLN A 33 0.10 -16.19 -5.38
C GLN A 33 0.34 -16.50 -6.85
N GLY A 34 -0.37 -15.84 -7.75
CA GLY A 34 -0.37 -16.23 -9.16
C GLY A 34 -0.49 -15.08 -10.15
N GLY A 35 -0.26 -13.83 -9.72
CA GLY A 35 -0.35 -12.67 -10.59
C GLY A 35 -1.78 -12.33 -11.05
N PRO A 36 -1.92 -11.39 -12.00
CA PRO A 36 -3.23 -10.90 -12.46
C PRO A 36 -4.12 -11.99 -13.08
N GLN A 37 -3.54 -13.03 -13.66
CA GLN A 37 -4.25 -14.17 -14.24
C GLN A 37 -4.92 -15.07 -13.19
N ALA A 38 -4.48 -15.01 -11.93
CA ALA A 38 -5.13 -15.73 -10.82
C ALA A 38 -6.40 -15.02 -10.32
N LEU A 39 -6.62 -13.77 -10.71
CA LEU A 39 -7.84 -13.04 -10.39
C LEU A 39 -9.01 -13.58 -11.19
N ARG A 40 -9.67 -14.61 -10.64
CA ARG A 40 -10.86 -15.27 -11.22
C ARG A 40 -11.88 -15.51 -10.13
N VAL A 41 -13.17 -15.34 -10.48
CA VAL A 41 -14.28 -15.39 -9.50
C VAL A 41 -14.37 -16.75 -8.80
N GLU A 42 -14.29 -17.86 -9.56
CA GLU A 42 -14.48 -19.21 -9.01
C GLU A 42 -13.37 -19.60 -8.00
N PRO A 43 -12.06 -19.42 -8.28
CA PRO A 43 -11.01 -19.70 -7.30
C PRO A 43 -11.15 -18.85 -6.02
N ILE A 44 -11.45 -17.55 -6.17
CA ILE A 44 -11.63 -16.64 -5.03
C ILE A 44 -12.85 -17.05 -4.20
N ALA A 45 -13.98 -17.39 -4.85
CA ALA A 45 -15.17 -17.87 -4.14
C ALA A 45 -14.90 -19.18 -3.39
N ARG A 46 -14.13 -20.09 -3.97
CA ARG A 46 -13.73 -21.35 -3.32
C ARG A 46 -12.85 -21.10 -2.10
N GLU A 47 -11.89 -20.20 -2.18
CA GLU A 47 -11.03 -19.79 -1.06
C GLU A 47 -11.87 -19.25 0.09
N LEU A 48 -12.88 -18.42 -0.22
CA LEU A 48 -13.80 -17.84 0.77
C LEU A 48 -14.88 -18.83 1.26
N GLY A 49 -14.87 -20.08 0.81
CA GLY A 49 -15.86 -21.08 1.22
C GLY A 49 -17.28 -20.77 0.75
N THR A 50 -17.43 -20.06 -0.38
CA THR A 50 -18.73 -19.59 -0.89
C THR A 50 -18.93 -19.91 -2.38
N THR A 51 -20.05 -19.43 -2.94
CA THR A 51 -20.40 -19.68 -4.35
C THR A 51 -20.10 -18.47 -5.23
N LYS A 52 -19.94 -18.72 -6.54
CA LYS A 52 -19.86 -17.65 -7.54
C LYS A 52 -21.06 -16.69 -7.50
N GLY A 53 -22.26 -17.19 -7.15
CA GLY A 53 -23.46 -16.36 -6.98
C GLY A 53 -23.30 -15.32 -5.88
N SER A 54 -22.60 -15.65 -4.78
CA SER A 54 -22.29 -14.71 -3.70
C SER A 54 -21.43 -13.53 -4.16
N PHE A 55 -20.53 -13.74 -5.11
CA PHE A 55 -19.71 -12.68 -5.69
C PHE A 55 -20.56 -11.57 -6.32
N TYR A 56 -21.55 -11.94 -7.14
CA TYR A 56 -22.38 -11.00 -7.89
C TYR A 56 -23.32 -10.15 -7.01
N TRP A 57 -23.48 -10.49 -5.71
CA TRP A 57 -24.13 -9.62 -4.76
C TRP A 57 -23.26 -8.42 -4.34
N HIS A 58 -21.93 -8.51 -4.53
CA HIS A 58 -20.97 -7.51 -4.10
C HIS A 58 -20.35 -6.75 -5.26
N PHE A 59 -20.08 -7.43 -6.38
CA PHE A 59 -19.41 -6.86 -7.55
C PHE A 59 -20.16 -7.25 -8.83
N ALA A 60 -20.33 -6.27 -9.72
CA ALA A 60 -20.99 -6.50 -11.00
C ALA A 60 -20.23 -7.53 -11.86
N ASP A 61 -18.90 -7.45 -11.83
CA ASP A 61 -18.00 -8.31 -12.58
C ASP A 61 -16.59 -8.30 -11.95
N LEU A 62 -15.68 -9.06 -12.57
CA LEU A 62 -14.28 -9.11 -12.13
C LEU A 62 -13.54 -7.77 -12.29
N ALA A 63 -13.93 -6.94 -13.26
CA ALA A 63 -13.33 -5.62 -13.43
C ALA A 63 -13.67 -4.71 -12.25
N ALA A 64 -14.91 -4.77 -11.74
CA ALA A 64 -15.32 -4.04 -10.54
C ALA A 64 -14.52 -4.47 -9.29
N LEU A 65 -14.22 -5.76 -9.12
CA LEU A 65 -13.34 -6.23 -8.05
C LEU A 65 -11.91 -5.67 -8.22
N ARG A 66 -11.34 -5.71 -9.42
CA ARG A 66 -10.00 -5.19 -9.70
C ARG A 66 -9.89 -3.69 -9.40
N VAL A 67 -10.90 -2.91 -9.78
CA VAL A 67 -10.98 -1.48 -9.41
C VAL A 67 -10.99 -1.32 -7.91
N ALA A 68 -11.87 -2.04 -7.21
CA ALA A 68 -11.99 -1.96 -5.75
C ALA A 68 -10.70 -2.37 -5.02
N MET A 69 -9.97 -3.37 -5.53
CA MET A 69 -8.64 -3.74 -5.01
C MET A 69 -7.66 -2.59 -5.12
N LEU A 70 -7.55 -1.96 -6.29
CA LEU A 70 -6.61 -0.86 -6.51
C LEU A 70 -6.95 0.38 -5.67
N GLU A 71 -8.25 0.72 -5.54
CA GLU A 71 -8.72 1.78 -4.66
C GLU A 71 -8.41 1.49 -3.19
N ALA A 72 -8.60 0.24 -2.77
CA ALA A 72 -8.29 -0.23 -1.44
C ALA A 72 -6.81 -0.08 -1.11
N TRP A 73 -5.95 -0.50 -2.02
CA TRP A 73 -4.50 -0.38 -1.87
C TRP A 73 -4.07 1.08 -1.82
N GLU A 74 -4.55 1.94 -2.73
CA GLU A 74 -4.25 3.37 -2.74
C GLU A 74 -4.61 4.04 -1.41
N GLN A 75 -5.79 3.71 -0.86
CA GLN A 75 -6.25 4.26 0.41
C GLN A 75 -5.34 3.86 1.58
N VAL A 76 -5.13 2.55 1.76
CA VAL A 76 -4.39 2.03 2.93
C VAL A 76 -2.89 2.32 2.82
N ALA A 77 -2.31 2.13 1.64
CA ALA A 77 -0.87 2.21 1.45
C ALA A 77 -0.35 3.65 1.28
N THR A 78 -1.25 4.64 1.15
CA THR A 78 -0.85 6.04 0.94
C THR A 78 -1.67 7.01 1.78
N ALA A 79 -2.97 7.14 1.50
CA ALA A 79 -3.78 8.18 2.11
C ALA A 79 -3.88 8.06 3.64
N ASP A 80 -4.06 6.84 4.17
CA ASP A 80 -4.18 6.61 5.61
C ASP A 80 -2.85 6.86 6.33
N ILE A 81 -1.72 6.48 5.73
CA ILE A 81 -0.37 6.71 6.29
C ILE A 81 -0.08 8.21 6.33
N THR A 82 -0.24 8.91 5.20
CA THR A 82 0.00 10.35 5.11
C THR A 82 -0.89 11.12 6.09
N ALA A 83 -2.19 10.80 6.14
CA ALA A 83 -3.11 11.44 7.07
C ALA A 83 -2.73 11.20 8.54
N ALA A 84 -2.33 9.98 8.91
CA ALA A 84 -1.90 9.68 10.27
C ALA A 84 -0.64 10.46 10.68
N VAL A 85 0.29 10.65 9.76
CA VAL A 85 1.49 11.45 10.01
C VAL A 85 1.16 12.92 10.15
N GLN A 86 0.37 13.49 9.23
CA GLN A 86 -0.02 14.91 9.26
C GLN A 86 -0.87 15.26 10.50
N GLN A 87 -1.77 14.37 10.92
CA GLN A 87 -2.63 14.56 12.08
C GLN A 87 -1.92 14.34 13.42
N SER A 88 -0.66 13.87 13.42
CA SER A 88 0.09 13.64 14.65
C SER A 88 0.38 14.92 15.45
N GLY A 89 0.38 16.09 14.80
CA GLY A 89 0.76 17.36 15.41
C GLY A 89 2.23 17.48 15.79
N LEU A 90 3.06 16.51 15.40
CA LEU A 90 4.49 16.50 15.69
C LEU A 90 5.26 17.55 14.86
N PRO A 91 6.43 18.02 15.32
CA PRO A 91 7.35 18.80 14.50
C PRO A 91 7.73 18.05 13.21
N ALA A 92 8.02 18.78 12.13
CA ALA A 92 8.20 18.21 10.79
C ALA A 92 9.26 17.09 10.71
N ARG A 93 10.38 17.25 11.44
CA ARG A 93 11.41 16.19 11.53
C ARG A 93 10.85 14.92 12.17
N GLU A 94 10.09 15.05 13.23
CA GLU A 94 9.47 13.91 13.93
C GLU A 94 8.36 13.27 13.11
N GLN A 95 7.65 14.05 12.27
CA GLN A 95 6.70 13.51 11.30
C GLN A 95 7.38 12.58 10.28
N LEU A 96 8.57 12.94 9.78
CA LEU A 96 9.35 12.05 8.89
C LEU A 96 9.78 10.76 9.60
N LEU A 97 10.19 10.84 10.86
CA LEU A 97 10.54 9.65 11.64
C LEU A 97 9.31 8.79 11.95
N LEU A 98 8.16 9.40 12.23
CA LEU A 98 6.90 8.68 12.35
C LEU A 98 6.50 8.00 11.03
N LEU A 99 6.74 8.64 9.89
CA LEU A 99 6.52 8.02 8.58
C LEU A 99 7.40 6.77 8.41
N VAL A 100 8.69 6.83 8.79
CA VAL A 100 9.58 5.65 8.81
C VAL A 100 8.98 4.51 9.62
N GLU A 101 8.51 4.81 10.85
CA GLU A 101 7.87 3.79 11.69
C GLU A 101 6.65 3.17 10.98
N LYS A 102 5.79 4.00 10.41
CA LYS A 102 4.55 3.56 9.75
C LYS A 102 4.80 2.66 8.54
N VAL A 103 5.73 3.05 7.64
CA VAL A 103 6.03 2.28 6.43
C VAL A 103 6.89 1.04 6.70
N SER A 104 7.52 0.98 7.88
CA SER A 104 8.33 -0.17 8.28
C SER A 104 7.53 -1.31 8.89
N VAL A 105 6.30 -1.03 9.34
CA VAL A 105 5.40 -2.08 9.86
C VAL A 105 4.94 -2.95 8.70
N PRO A 106 5.15 -4.28 8.77
CA PRO A 106 4.64 -5.18 7.74
C PRO A 106 3.12 -5.04 7.60
N PRO A 107 2.58 -4.99 6.38
CA PRO A 107 1.15 -5.08 6.16
C PRO A 107 0.60 -6.41 6.68
N ASP A 108 -0.72 -6.45 6.93
CA ASP A 108 -1.38 -7.65 7.43
C ASP A 108 -1.19 -8.84 6.48
N ALA A 109 -0.65 -9.94 7.01
CA ALA A 109 -0.40 -11.16 6.26
C ALA A 109 -1.69 -11.78 5.69
N GLU A 110 -2.83 -11.64 6.39
CA GLU A 110 -4.14 -12.11 5.90
C GLU A 110 -4.63 -11.33 4.67
N ALA A 111 -4.15 -10.09 4.51
CA ALA A 111 -4.41 -9.25 3.35
C ALA A 111 -3.42 -9.46 2.19
N GLY A 112 -2.50 -10.40 2.30
CA GLY A 112 -1.43 -10.64 1.33
C GLY A 112 -0.05 -10.11 1.74
N GLY A 113 0.03 -9.36 2.85
CA GLY A 113 1.27 -8.93 3.47
C GLY A 113 2.17 -8.09 2.57
N ASP A 114 3.46 -8.20 2.79
CA ASP A 114 4.52 -7.46 2.09
C ASP A 114 4.56 -7.66 0.58
N ALA A 115 3.97 -8.73 0.07
CA ALA A 115 4.00 -9.06 -1.35
C ALA A 115 2.96 -8.31 -2.18
N VAL A 116 2.02 -7.59 -1.56
CA VAL A 116 0.93 -6.89 -2.29
C VAL A 116 1.47 -5.74 -3.15
N GLU A 117 2.30 -4.88 -2.59
CA GLU A 117 2.88 -3.74 -3.35
C GLU A 117 3.70 -4.23 -4.55
N PRO A 118 4.67 -5.18 -4.40
CA PRO A 118 5.37 -5.74 -5.54
C PRO A 118 4.45 -6.40 -6.58
N ALA A 119 3.41 -7.12 -6.15
CA ALA A 119 2.47 -7.76 -7.06
C ALA A 119 1.64 -6.74 -7.86
N ILE A 120 1.23 -5.63 -7.25
CA ILE A 120 0.55 -4.52 -7.95
C ILE A 120 1.50 -3.83 -8.92
N ARG A 121 2.77 -3.63 -8.56
CA ARG A 121 3.79 -3.06 -9.45
C ARG A 121 4.03 -3.93 -10.68
N ASP A 122 4.09 -5.24 -10.50
CA ASP A 122 4.20 -6.18 -11.63
C ASP A 122 2.92 -6.16 -12.49
N TRP A 123 1.74 -6.16 -11.86
CA TRP A 123 0.47 -6.02 -12.58
C TRP A 123 0.43 -4.75 -13.45
N GLY A 124 0.88 -3.60 -12.95
CA GLY A 124 0.96 -2.34 -13.69
C GLY A 124 1.87 -2.37 -14.91
N ARG A 125 2.77 -3.36 -15.04
CA ARG A 125 3.59 -3.52 -16.25
C ARG A 125 2.79 -3.95 -17.48
N THR A 126 1.72 -4.69 -17.27
CA THR A 126 0.91 -5.32 -18.33
C THR A 126 -0.52 -4.81 -18.41
N ASP A 127 -1.01 -4.13 -17.38
CA ASP A 127 -2.38 -3.64 -17.28
C ASP A 127 -2.40 -2.12 -17.18
N SER A 128 -3.14 -1.45 -18.06
CA SER A 128 -3.18 0.02 -18.13
C SER A 128 -3.90 0.66 -16.94
N MET A 129 -4.93 -0.01 -16.37
CA MET A 129 -5.66 0.50 -15.22
C MET A 129 -4.78 0.46 -13.96
N ALA A 130 -4.11 -0.66 -13.70
CA ALA A 130 -3.18 -0.80 -12.59
C ALA A 130 -2.01 0.18 -12.72
N ARG A 131 -1.49 0.39 -13.95
CA ARG A 131 -0.45 1.38 -14.23
C ARG A 131 -0.88 2.80 -13.89
N GLN A 132 -2.08 3.22 -14.29
CA GLN A 132 -2.59 4.56 -14.00
C GLN A 132 -2.72 4.80 -12.48
N VAL A 133 -3.15 3.80 -11.73
CA VAL A 133 -3.23 3.89 -10.27
C VAL A 133 -1.82 4.00 -9.67
N LEU A 134 -0.88 3.16 -10.09
CA LEU A 134 0.52 3.23 -9.66
C LEU A 134 1.15 4.60 -9.92
N GLU A 135 1.00 5.15 -11.12
CA GLU A 135 1.51 6.47 -11.48
C GLU A 135 0.91 7.59 -10.61
N ARG A 136 -0.36 7.46 -10.23
CA ARG A 136 -1.02 8.40 -9.33
C ARG A 136 -0.47 8.28 -7.91
N VAL A 137 -0.35 7.07 -7.41
CA VAL A 137 0.19 6.76 -6.07
C VAL A 137 1.64 7.22 -5.96
N ASP A 138 2.49 6.88 -6.92
CA ASP A 138 3.90 7.26 -6.91
C ASP A 138 4.07 8.78 -6.94
N ARG A 139 3.29 9.49 -7.76
CA ARG A 139 3.28 10.97 -7.77
C ARG A 139 2.84 11.56 -6.44
N GLN A 140 1.80 11.01 -5.83
CA GLN A 140 1.29 11.50 -4.54
C GLN A 140 2.32 11.28 -3.44
N ARG A 141 2.89 10.09 -3.33
CA ARG A 141 3.92 9.76 -2.32
C ARG A 141 5.16 10.66 -2.46
N LEU A 142 5.62 10.89 -3.70
CA LEU A 142 6.74 11.80 -3.95
C LEU A 142 6.40 13.26 -3.59
N ALA A 143 5.18 13.70 -3.83
CA ALA A 143 4.72 15.03 -3.44
C ALA A 143 4.66 15.17 -1.91
N ASP A 144 4.05 14.21 -1.22
CA ASP A 144 3.95 14.21 0.24
C ASP A 144 5.35 14.22 0.89
N LEU A 145 6.26 13.36 0.42
CA LEU A 145 7.64 13.32 0.91
C LEU A 145 8.38 14.62 0.69
N ARG A 146 8.25 15.23 -0.51
CA ARG A 146 8.82 16.55 -0.77
C ARG A 146 8.32 17.57 0.23
N ASP A 147 7.03 17.55 0.54
CA ASP A 147 6.42 18.52 1.47
C ASP A 147 6.88 18.29 2.90
N PHE A 148 7.02 17.02 3.34
CA PHE A 148 7.61 16.67 4.64
C PHE A 148 9.07 17.11 4.74
N PHE A 149 9.91 16.84 3.74
CA PHE A 149 11.30 17.29 3.74
C PHE A 149 11.43 18.81 3.68
N GLY A 150 10.57 19.48 2.91
CA GLY A 150 10.51 20.95 2.86
C GLY A 150 10.11 21.56 4.20
N ALA A 151 9.09 21.01 4.86
CA ALA A 151 8.68 21.43 6.19
C ALA A 151 9.78 21.19 7.25
N ALA A 152 10.61 20.16 7.06
CA ALA A 152 11.77 19.90 7.92
C ALA A 152 12.99 20.80 7.63
N GLY A 153 12.87 21.77 6.70
CA GLY A 153 13.86 22.81 6.46
C GLY A 153 14.72 22.66 5.21
N LEU A 154 14.48 21.64 4.38
CA LEU A 154 15.23 21.48 3.14
C LEU A 154 14.75 22.49 2.08
N ALA A 155 15.68 23.09 1.33
CA ALA A 155 15.36 23.89 0.15
C ALA A 155 14.67 23.04 -0.93
N SER A 156 13.81 23.64 -1.75
CA SER A 156 12.94 22.92 -2.71
C SER A 156 13.65 21.90 -3.60
N ALA A 157 14.87 22.20 -4.06
CA ALA A 157 15.65 21.26 -4.88
C ALA A 157 16.13 20.06 -4.05
N ALA A 158 16.67 20.30 -2.86
CA ALA A 158 17.11 19.26 -1.93
C ALA A 158 15.94 18.41 -1.45
N ALA A 159 14.79 19.01 -1.13
CA ALA A 159 13.58 18.31 -0.73
C ALA A 159 13.08 17.33 -1.83
N ARG A 160 13.11 17.74 -3.11
CA ARG A 160 12.77 16.85 -4.22
C ARG A 160 13.74 15.67 -4.35
N GLN A 161 15.05 15.93 -4.22
CA GLN A 161 16.07 14.88 -4.28
C GLN A 161 15.93 13.92 -3.09
N ALA A 162 15.75 14.44 -1.88
CA ALA A 162 15.55 13.66 -0.67
C ALA A 162 14.30 12.77 -0.80
N ALA A 163 13.19 13.32 -1.29
CA ALA A 163 11.97 12.56 -1.54
C ALA A 163 12.20 11.38 -2.51
N ALA A 164 12.91 11.62 -3.61
CA ALA A 164 13.20 10.57 -4.59
C ALA A 164 14.11 9.48 -4.01
N VAL A 165 15.17 9.85 -3.28
CA VAL A 165 16.10 8.89 -2.64
C VAL A 165 15.36 8.09 -1.57
N PHE A 166 14.62 8.76 -0.70
CA PHE A 166 13.88 8.11 0.37
C PHE A 166 12.86 7.12 -0.20
N TYR A 167 12.06 7.54 -1.20
CA TYR A 167 11.06 6.67 -1.81
C TYR A 167 11.69 5.47 -2.55
N ALA A 168 12.75 5.68 -3.29
CA ALA A 168 13.50 4.59 -3.93
C ALA A 168 14.04 3.59 -2.89
N THR A 169 14.47 4.09 -1.71
CA THR A 169 14.91 3.24 -0.60
C THR A 169 13.75 2.41 -0.05
N VAL A 170 12.55 2.98 0.14
CA VAL A 170 11.35 2.24 0.58
C VAL A 170 11.08 1.09 -0.38
N ILE A 171 10.96 1.37 -1.68
CA ILE A 171 10.68 0.35 -2.71
C ILE A 171 11.76 -0.75 -2.73
N GLY A 172 13.03 -0.36 -2.63
CA GLY A 172 14.15 -1.31 -2.58
C GLY A 172 14.12 -2.19 -1.34
N LEU A 173 13.85 -1.62 -0.17
CA LEU A 173 13.77 -2.36 1.09
C LEU A 173 12.54 -3.29 1.15
N GLU A 174 11.39 -2.90 0.59
CA GLU A 174 10.24 -3.80 0.44
C GLU A 174 10.60 -5.04 -0.37
N SER A 175 11.32 -4.87 -1.47
CA SER A 175 11.80 -6.00 -2.28
C SER A 175 12.80 -6.87 -1.51
N LEU A 176 13.77 -6.25 -0.83
CA LEU A 176 14.80 -6.96 -0.05
C LEU A 176 14.24 -7.66 1.19
N ARG A 177 13.17 -7.14 1.78
CA ARG A 177 12.47 -7.83 2.88
C ARG A 177 11.94 -9.18 2.45
N LEU A 178 11.38 -9.28 1.24
CA LEU A 178 10.85 -10.52 0.67
C LEU A 178 11.95 -11.53 0.29
N THR A 179 13.08 -11.04 -0.23
CA THR A 179 14.12 -11.89 -0.82
C THR A 179 15.30 -12.18 0.10
N ALA A 180 15.62 -11.23 0.99
CA ALA A 180 16.79 -11.31 1.86
C ALA A 180 16.45 -11.16 3.37
N GLY A 181 15.17 -11.01 3.73
CA GLY A 181 14.74 -10.86 5.12
C GLY A 181 15.22 -9.57 5.80
N ILE A 182 15.57 -8.54 5.03
CA ILE A 182 16.09 -7.28 5.59
C ILE A 182 14.95 -6.50 6.24
N ALA A 183 15.09 -6.17 7.53
CA ALA A 183 14.17 -5.26 8.22
C ALA A 183 14.28 -3.85 7.63
N MET A 184 13.14 -3.18 7.43
CA MET A 184 13.11 -1.86 6.77
C MET A 184 13.46 -0.72 7.72
N ARG A 185 13.11 -0.82 9.00
CA ARG A 185 13.12 0.30 9.95
C ARG A 185 14.50 0.95 10.09
N GLU A 186 15.51 0.17 10.44
CA GLU A 186 16.85 0.71 10.72
C GLU A 186 17.53 1.33 9.49
N PRO A 187 17.57 0.67 8.32
CA PRO A 187 18.14 1.28 7.12
C PRO A 187 17.38 2.54 6.68
N LEU A 188 16.06 2.53 6.75
CA LEU A 188 15.24 3.66 6.34
C LEU A 188 15.37 4.84 7.29
N TRP A 189 15.48 4.56 8.60
CA TRP A 189 15.77 5.57 9.61
C TRP A 189 17.12 6.25 9.36
N ALA A 190 18.18 5.46 9.13
CA ALA A 190 19.51 5.97 8.82
C ALA A 190 19.52 6.86 7.56
N VAL A 191 18.77 6.46 6.52
CA VAL A 191 18.61 7.28 5.30
C VAL A 191 17.88 8.58 5.62
N ALA A 192 16.78 8.53 6.36
CA ALA A 192 16.03 9.73 6.74
C ALA A 192 16.88 10.73 7.52
N GLU A 193 17.64 10.26 8.53
CA GLU A 193 18.53 11.12 9.31
C GLU A 193 19.65 11.72 8.44
N ARG A 194 20.23 10.93 7.53
CA ARG A 194 21.28 11.42 6.63
C ARG A 194 20.77 12.49 5.67
N LEU A 195 19.54 12.33 5.15
CA LEU A 195 18.91 13.31 4.27
C LEU A 195 18.54 14.62 5.01
N LEU A 196 18.30 14.54 6.32
CA LEU A 196 17.98 15.69 7.18
C LEU A 196 19.21 16.34 7.82
N ALA A 197 20.40 15.78 7.66
CA ALA A 197 21.62 16.37 8.21
C ALA A 197 21.94 17.69 7.51
N PRO A 198 22.34 18.74 8.25
CA PRO A 198 22.80 19.98 7.63
C PRO A 198 24.06 19.70 6.80
N HIS A 199 24.11 20.28 5.60
CA HIS A 199 25.26 20.26 4.70
C HIS A 199 26.19 21.42 4.97
#